data_8c3e9d6378ece51dba6f92b76a90916a
#
_entry.id   8c3e9d6378ece51dba6f92b76a90916a
#
_cell.length_a   1.000
_cell.length_b   1.000
_cell.length_c   1.000
_cell.angle_alpha   90.00
_cell.angle_beta   90.00
_cell.angle_gamma   90.00
#
_symmetry.space_group_name_H-M   'P 1'
#
loop_
_entity.id
_entity.type
_entity.pdbx_description
1 polymer ?
#
loop_
_entity_poly.entity_id
_entity_poly.type
_entity_poly.pdbx_seq_one_letter_code
_entity_poly.pdbx_strand_id
1 'polypeptide(L)'
;MQAIADFEASKGVWAICPATMTFSEEILNGIMDVAAAHKNGQGADLVGINMEGPYISPKKIGAQNPKYVQGADAAMFRRLQARSGGLIKLVDVAPGEPGTLDFIRDH
;
A
#
# COMPACT_ATOMS: atom_id res chain seq x y z
N MET A 1 0.18 7.96 11.90
CA MET A 1 -1.18 7.77 11.33
C MET A 1 -2.21 8.73 11.94
N GLN A 2 -2.26 8.89 13.26
CA GLN A 2 -3.25 9.79 13.88
C GLN A 2 -3.10 11.26 13.46
N ALA A 3 -1.87 11.75 13.31
CA ALA A 3 -1.62 13.12 12.86
C ALA A 3 -2.19 13.38 11.45
N ILE A 4 -2.08 12.40 10.57
CA ILE A 4 -2.66 12.47 9.21
C ILE A 4 -4.19 12.49 9.29
N ALA A 5 -4.77 11.60 10.08
CA ALA A 5 -6.21 11.53 10.26
C ALA A 5 -6.79 12.83 10.82
N ASP A 6 -6.12 13.43 11.80
CA ASP A 6 -6.54 14.68 12.41
C ASP A 6 -6.44 15.84 11.41
N PHE A 7 -5.35 15.93 10.67
CA PHE A 7 -5.16 16.96 9.66
C PHE A 7 -6.23 16.91 8.57
N GLU A 8 -6.46 15.70 8.04
CA GLU A 8 -7.45 15.51 6.97
C GLU A 8 -8.87 15.83 7.45
N ALA A 9 -9.22 15.42 8.67
CA ALA A 9 -10.50 15.77 9.28
C ALA A 9 -10.68 17.29 9.42
N SER A 10 -9.60 18.02 9.74
CA SER A 10 -9.63 19.49 9.84
C SER A 10 -9.95 20.16 8.50
N LYS A 11 -9.78 19.45 7.39
CA LYS A 11 -10.10 19.91 6.03
C LYS A 11 -11.43 19.36 5.51
N GLY A 12 -12.22 18.68 6.35
CA GLY A 12 -13.50 18.10 5.98
C GLY A 12 -13.44 16.71 5.35
N VAL A 13 -12.28 16.04 5.42
CA VAL A 13 -12.11 14.68 4.92
C VAL A 13 -12.51 13.68 6.00
N TRP A 14 -13.42 12.77 5.68
CA TRP A 14 -13.95 11.79 6.65
C TRP A 14 -13.24 10.44 6.60
N ALA A 15 -12.67 10.10 5.45
CA ALA A 15 -12.01 8.81 5.26
C ALA A 15 -10.73 8.99 4.47
N ILE A 16 -9.70 8.21 4.80
CA ILE A 16 -8.41 8.24 4.13
C ILE A 16 -8.02 6.84 3.66
N CYS A 17 -7.37 6.78 2.50
CA CYS A 17 -6.74 5.59 1.96
C CYS A 17 -5.31 5.96 1.53
N PRO A 18 -4.36 6.02 2.48
CA PRO A 18 -3.00 6.43 2.19
C PRO A 18 -2.32 5.51 1.19
N ALA A 19 -1.48 6.08 0.33
CA ALA A 19 -0.64 5.31 -0.58
C ALA A 19 0.72 5.01 0.06
N THR A 20 1.20 3.80 -0.13
CA THR A 20 2.61 3.48 0.11
C THR A 20 3.43 3.85 -1.13
N MET A 21 4.74 3.66 -1.05
CA MET A 21 5.63 3.81 -2.19
C MET A 21 6.42 2.52 -2.39
N THR A 22 7.30 2.52 -3.38
CA THR A 22 8.19 1.39 -3.64
C THR A 22 9.29 1.34 -2.59
N PHE A 23 9.12 0.43 -1.62
CA PHE A 23 10.04 0.20 -0.52
C PHE A 23 10.41 -1.28 -0.43
N SER A 24 11.41 -1.59 0.42
CA SER A 24 11.69 -2.96 0.80
C SER A 24 10.52 -3.57 1.57
N GLU A 25 10.42 -4.90 1.58
CA GLU A 25 9.39 -5.58 2.36
C GLU A 25 9.47 -5.23 3.85
N GLU A 26 10.68 -5.06 4.39
CA GLU A 26 10.89 -4.67 5.78
C GLU A 26 10.23 -3.33 6.12
N ILE A 27 10.42 -2.32 5.26
CA ILE A 27 9.81 -1.01 5.44
C ILE A 27 8.30 -1.10 5.30
N LEU A 28 7.82 -1.83 4.29
CA LEU A 28 6.38 -2.04 4.09
C LEU A 28 5.74 -2.76 5.27
N ASN A 29 6.43 -3.73 5.87
CA ASN A 29 5.97 -4.40 7.09
C ASN A 29 5.74 -3.39 8.23
N GLY A 30 6.66 -2.47 8.44
CA GLY A 30 6.52 -1.41 9.45
C GLY A 30 5.31 -0.52 9.19
N ILE A 31 5.08 -0.16 7.93
CA ILE A 31 3.91 0.64 7.53
C ILE A 31 2.61 -0.13 7.80
N MET A 32 2.57 -1.41 7.46
CA MET A 32 1.38 -2.25 7.70
C MET A 32 1.10 -2.42 9.18
N ASP A 33 2.14 -2.54 10.01
CA ASP A 33 1.99 -2.63 11.47
C ASP A 33 1.39 -1.35 12.06
N VAL A 34 1.86 -0.19 11.62
CA VAL A 34 1.31 1.11 12.05
C VAL A 34 -0.16 1.24 11.63
N ALA A 35 -0.49 0.86 10.41
CA ALA A 35 -1.86 0.91 9.91
C ALA A 35 -2.77 -0.04 10.69
N ALA A 36 -2.33 -1.27 10.94
CA ALA A 36 -3.11 -2.26 11.69
C ALA A 36 -3.36 -1.84 13.14
N ALA A 37 -2.41 -1.12 13.74
CA ALA A 37 -2.53 -0.63 15.12
C ALA A 37 -3.39 0.63 15.25
N HIS A 38 -3.67 1.32 14.14
CA HIS A 38 -4.47 2.55 14.16
C HIS A 38 -5.92 2.25 14.52
N LYS A 39 -6.46 3.03 15.42
CA LYS A 39 -7.88 2.94 15.83
C LYS A 39 -8.62 4.16 15.27
N ASN A 40 -9.67 3.89 14.50
CA ASN A 40 -10.61 4.92 14.05
C ASN A 40 -11.45 5.44 15.24
N GLY A 41 -12.06 6.60 15.05
CA GLY A 41 -12.92 7.22 16.05
C GLY A 41 -12.52 8.65 16.36
N GLN A 42 -11.32 9.08 16.02
CA GLN A 42 -10.84 10.45 16.09
C GLN A 42 -10.17 10.81 14.78
N GLY A 43 -10.58 11.94 14.19
CA GLY A 43 -10.12 12.36 12.88
C GLY A 43 -10.78 11.57 11.75
N ALA A 44 -10.18 11.59 10.56
CA ALA A 44 -10.65 10.81 9.42
C ALA A 44 -10.42 9.30 9.64
N ASP A 45 -11.34 8.47 9.19
CA ASP A 45 -11.22 7.03 9.32
C ASP A 45 -10.22 6.47 8.29
N LEU A 46 -9.31 5.61 8.76
CA LEU A 46 -8.47 4.81 7.89
C LEU A 46 -9.32 3.65 7.34
N VAL A 47 -9.64 3.71 6.05
CA VAL A 47 -10.53 2.72 5.41
C VAL A 47 -9.79 1.74 4.51
N GLY A 48 -8.54 2.01 4.20
CA GLY A 48 -7.73 1.13 3.36
C GLY A 48 -6.33 1.69 3.15
N ILE A 49 -5.54 0.94 2.41
CA ILE A 49 -4.21 1.32 1.94
C ILE A 49 -4.18 1.10 0.44
N ASN A 50 -3.64 2.07 -0.30
CA ASN A 50 -3.25 1.89 -1.70
C ASN A 50 -1.77 1.50 -1.74
N MET A 51 -1.48 0.28 -2.13
CA MET A 51 -0.11 -0.20 -2.28
C MET A 51 0.44 0.21 -3.65
N GLU A 52 1.11 1.35 -3.70
CA GLU A 52 1.73 1.89 -4.91
C GLU A 52 3.16 1.38 -5.05
N GLY A 53 3.32 0.31 -5.81
CA GLY A 53 4.58 -0.43 -5.88
C GLY A 53 4.72 -1.45 -4.74
N PRO A 54 5.74 -2.31 -4.79
CA PRO A 54 6.89 -2.30 -5.70
C PRO A 54 6.66 -2.98 -7.07
N TYR A 55 5.44 -3.37 -7.43
CA TYR A 55 5.11 -4.19 -8.61
C TYR A 55 4.87 -3.34 -9.86
N ILE A 56 5.64 -2.29 -10.02
CA ILE A 56 5.55 -1.34 -11.13
C ILE A 56 6.64 -1.59 -12.17
N SER A 57 6.50 -0.94 -13.32
CA SER A 57 7.49 -1.07 -14.39
C SER A 57 8.75 -0.24 -14.10
N PRO A 58 9.95 -0.83 -14.20
CA PRO A 58 11.19 -0.08 -14.05
C PRO A 58 11.41 0.97 -15.16
N LYS A 59 10.67 0.86 -16.27
CA LYS A 59 10.77 1.79 -17.39
C LYS A 59 10.03 3.10 -17.17
N LYS A 60 9.06 3.11 -16.26
CA LYS A 60 8.16 4.25 -16.01
C LYS A 60 7.93 4.47 -14.51
N ILE A 61 9.02 4.40 -13.75
CA ILE A 61 8.95 4.42 -12.28
C ILE A 61 8.62 5.78 -11.67
N GLY A 62 8.82 6.86 -12.42
CA GLY A 62 8.61 8.20 -11.86
C GLY A 62 9.54 8.48 -10.68
N ALA A 63 8.99 8.93 -9.58
CA ALA A 63 9.72 9.26 -8.36
C ALA A 63 10.03 8.05 -7.46
N GLN A 64 9.62 6.85 -7.85
CA GLN A 64 9.82 5.64 -7.05
C GLN A 64 11.30 5.22 -7.05
N ASN A 65 11.73 4.53 -5.97
CA ASN A 65 13.11 4.06 -5.86
C ASN A 65 13.33 2.81 -6.72
N PRO A 66 14.18 2.89 -7.76
CA PRO A 66 14.40 1.76 -8.68
C PRO A 66 15.01 0.54 -8.01
N LYS A 67 15.69 0.72 -6.88
CA LYS A 67 16.31 -0.39 -6.12
C LYS A 67 15.30 -1.42 -5.65
N TYR A 68 14.06 -1.00 -5.36
CA TYR A 68 13.03 -1.86 -4.77
C TYR A 68 11.92 -2.23 -5.74
N VAL A 69 12.01 -1.79 -7.00
CA VAL A 69 11.06 -2.22 -8.03
C VAL A 69 11.25 -3.72 -8.29
N GLN A 70 10.17 -4.46 -8.29
CA GLN A 70 10.19 -5.91 -8.51
C GLN A 70 8.94 -6.37 -9.24
N GLY A 71 8.97 -7.60 -9.76
CA GLY A 71 7.80 -8.25 -10.33
C GLY A 71 6.77 -8.58 -9.26
N ALA A 72 5.52 -8.74 -9.66
CA ALA A 72 4.44 -9.08 -8.75
C ALA A 72 4.74 -10.37 -7.99
N ASP A 73 4.61 -10.31 -6.67
CA ASP A 73 4.93 -11.40 -5.74
C ASP A 73 3.71 -11.66 -4.86
N ALA A 74 2.95 -12.69 -5.20
CA ALA A 74 1.73 -13.05 -4.49
C ALA A 74 1.99 -13.43 -3.03
N ALA A 75 3.10 -14.12 -2.75
CA ALA A 75 3.45 -14.51 -1.38
C ALA A 75 3.75 -13.29 -0.51
N MET A 76 4.54 -12.35 -1.02
CA MET A 76 4.84 -11.09 -0.35
C MET A 76 3.55 -10.28 -0.12
N PHE A 77 2.70 -10.17 -1.13
CA PHE A 77 1.42 -9.46 -1.01
C PHE A 77 0.55 -10.07 0.10
N ARG A 78 0.43 -11.39 0.16
CA ARG A 78 -0.36 -12.06 1.20
C ARG A 78 0.21 -11.81 2.59
N ARG A 79 1.53 -11.79 2.75
CA ARG A 79 2.17 -11.44 4.03
C ARG A 79 1.83 -10.02 4.45
N LEU A 80 1.94 -9.06 3.54
CA LEU A 80 1.60 -7.67 3.80
C LEU A 80 0.11 -7.48 4.11
N GLN A 81 -0.75 -8.13 3.36
CA GLN A 81 -2.21 -8.07 3.57
C GLN A 81 -2.59 -8.61 4.96
N ALA A 82 -2.02 -9.75 5.34
CA ALA A 82 -2.26 -10.32 6.66
C ALA A 82 -1.76 -9.39 7.77
N ARG A 83 -0.58 -8.81 7.58
CA ARG A 83 0.05 -7.92 8.56
C ARG A 83 -0.73 -6.61 8.76
N SER A 84 -1.35 -6.11 7.71
CA SER A 84 -2.20 -4.92 7.77
C SER A 84 -3.59 -5.20 8.36
N GLY A 85 -3.94 -6.45 8.62
CA GLY A 85 -5.30 -6.81 9.03
C GLY A 85 -6.31 -6.71 7.89
N GLY A 86 -5.89 -6.88 6.64
CA GLY A 86 -6.77 -6.80 5.47
C GLY A 86 -7.01 -5.38 4.94
N LEU A 87 -6.17 -4.42 5.32
CA LEU A 87 -6.36 -3.01 4.95
C LEU A 87 -5.94 -2.67 3.52
N ILE A 88 -5.14 -3.49 2.85
CA ILE A 88 -4.78 -3.21 1.45
C ILE A 88 -6.03 -3.39 0.57
N LYS A 89 -6.51 -2.30 -0.01
CA LYS A 89 -7.73 -2.28 -0.85
C LYS A 89 -7.42 -2.01 -2.32
N LEU A 90 -6.29 -1.39 -2.59
CA LEU A 90 -5.81 -1.09 -3.93
C LEU A 90 -4.36 -1.53 -4.06
N VAL A 91 -3.99 -2.04 -5.22
CA VAL A 91 -2.61 -2.37 -5.55
C VAL A 91 -2.32 -1.89 -6.97
N ASP A 92 -1.34 -1.01 -7.10
CA ASP A 92 -0.89 -0.56 -8.40
C ASP A 92 0.12 -1.56 -8.97
N VAL A 93 -0.16 -2.06 -10.15
CA VAL A 93 0.68 -3.06 -10.82
C VAL A 93 0.92 -2.68 -12.28
N ALA A 94 2.05 -3.10 -12.82
CA ALA A 94 2.37 -2.95 -14.23
C ALA A 94 1.98 -4.23 -14.99
N PRO A 95 0.87 -4.25 -15.73
CA PRO A 95 0.37 -5.49 -16.36
C PRO A 95 1.29 -6.04 -17.44
N GLY A 96 2.19 -5.22 -17.99
CA GLY A 96 3.18 -5.65 -18.97
C GLY A 96 4.39 -6.38 -18.38
N GLU A 97 4.56 -6.39 -17.07
CA GLU A 97 5.66 -7.08 -16.41
C GLU A 97 5.36 -8.57 -16.23
N PRO A 98 6.41 -9.44 -16.29
CA PRO A 98 6.22 -10.89 -16.13
C PRO A 98 5.50 -11.24 -14.82
N GLY A 99 4.54 -12.15 -14.90
CA GLY A 99 3.80 -12.67 -13.73
C GLY A 99 2.67 -11.78 -13.22
N THR A 100 2.55 -10.54 -13.70
CA THR A 100 1.53 -9.60 -13.19
C THR A 100 0.10 -10.05 -13.54
N LEU A 101 -0.13 -10.57 -14.73
CA LEU A 101 -1.47 -11.02 -15.12
C LEU A 101 -1.96 -12.17 -14.24
N ASP A 102 -1.08 -13.10 -13.89
CA ASP A 102 -1.42 -14.19 -12.95
C ASP A 102 -1.73 -13.63 -11.56
N PHE A 103 -0.94 -12.66 -11.10
CA PHE A 103 -1.18 -11.97 -9.85
C PHE A 103 -2.57 -11.31 -9.82
N ILE A 104 -2.94 -10.58 -10.88
CA ILE A 104 -4.25 -9.92 -10.99
C ILE A 104 -5.38 -10.94 -10.95
N ARG A 105 -5.23 -12.05 -11.68
CA ARG A 105 -6.26 -13.10 -11.70
C ARG A 105 -6.48 -13.73 -10.33
N ASP A 106 -5.41 -13.91 -9.56
CA ASP A 106 -5.44 -14.65 -8.29
C ASP A 106 -5.79 -13.76 -7.09
N HIS A 107 -5.87 -12.46 -7.27
CA HIS A 107 -6.14 -11.47 -6.23
C HIS A 107 -7.14 -10.41 -6.70
#